data_146e29962916160fd833ae97165ec90b
#
_entry.id   146e29962916160fd833ae97165ec90b
#
_cell.length_a   1.000
_cell.length_b   1.000
_cell.length_c   1.000
_cell.angle_alpha   90.00
_cell.angle_beta   90.00
_cell.angle_gamma   90.00
#
_symmetry.space_group_name_H-M   'P 1'
#
loop_
_entity.id
_entity.type
_entity.pdbx_description
1 polymer ?
#
loop_
_entity_poly.entity_id
_entity_poly.type
_entity_poly.pdbx_seq_one_letter_code
_entity_poly.pdbx_strand_id
1 'polypeptide(L)'
;MKEQEKALLEIHDNYLDLQMPVSVAENYGYKLRSECKFPKAPLDTIKDIQFFDDPISELIEVQPGQFVVFDTCHAHAPTIGFGSIKKLVGKIRKR
;
A
#
# COMPACT_ATOMS: atom_id res chain seq x y z
N MET A 1 1.91 -3.80 -13.54
CA MET A 1 1.84 -2.76 -12.46
C MET A 1 1.25 -1.48 -13.03
N LYS A 2 0.97 -0.52 -12.22
CA LYS A 2 0.31 0.71 -12.63
C LYS A 2 1.23 1.93 -12.48
N GLU A 3 0.89 3.01 -13.18
CA GLU A 3 1.57 4.30 -13.03
C GLU A 3 1.24 4.92 -11.67
N GLN A 4 2.16 5.74 -11.16
CA GLN A 4 2.00 6.39 -9.86
C GLN A 4 0.70 7.20 -9.76
N GLU A 5 0.32 7.91 -10.79
CA GLU A 5 -0.87 8.77 -10.80
C GLU A 5 -2.17 8.00 -10.67
N LYS A 6 -2.15 6.70 -10.99
CA LYS A 6 -3.32 5.83 -10.93
C LYS A 6 -3.36 4.98 -9.66
N ALA A 7 -2.30 5.01 -8.85
CA ALA A 7 -2.23 4.25 -7.62
C ALA A 7 -2.93 5.02 -6.50
N LEU A 8 -3.80 4.32 -5.77
CA LEU A 8 -4.53 4.89 -4.64
C LEU A 8 -3.87 4.47 -3.33
N LEU A 9 -3.76 5.42 -2.42
CA LEU A 9 -3.35 5.13 -1.05
C LEU A 9 -4.48 4.38 -0.34
N GLU A 10 -4.11 3.34 0.41
CA GLU A 10 -5.05 2.53 1.17
C GLU A 10 -4.60 2.38 2.62
N ILE A 11 -5.57 2.22 3.53
CA ILE A 11 -5.31 1.93 4.94
C ILE A 11 -6.14 0.72 5.39
N HIS A 12 -5.68 0.09 6.45
CA HIS A 12 -6.37 -1.02 7.12
C HIS A 12 -6.40 -0.76 8.62
N ASP A 13 -7.45 -1.19 9.32
CA ASP A 13 -7.58 -0.99 10.77
C ASP A 13 -7.11 -2.20 11.58
N ASN A 14 -7.29 -3.42 11.05
CA ASN A 14 -7.13 -4.64 11.83
C ASN A 14 -5.93 -5.50 11.41
N TYR A 15 -5.24 -5.15 10.34
CA TYR A 15 -4.15 -5.96 9.81
C TYR A 15 -2.96 -5.10 9.43
N LEU A 16 -1.77 -5.65 9.72
CA LEU A 16 -0.55 -5.18 9.08
C LEU A 16 -0.47 -5.82 7.70
N ASP A 17 0.08 -5.09 6.75
CA ASP A 17 0.22 -5.55 5.38
C ASP A 17 1.70 -5.79 5.08
N LEU A 18 2.08 -7.06 4.93
CA LEU A 18 3.44 -7.45 4.55
C LEU A 18 3.47 -7.72 3.06
N GLN A 19 4.39 -7.08 2.35
CA GLN A 19 4.52 -7.27 0.91
C GLN A 19 5.99 -7.50 0.54
N MET A 20 6.22 -8.51 -0.32
CA MET A 20 7.55 -8.87 -0.79
C MET A 20 7.50 -9.13 -2.28
N PRO A 21 8.11 -8.27 -3.11
CA PRO A 21 8.24 -8.55 -4.53
C PRO A 21 9.21 -9.72 -4.73
N VAL A 22 8.92 -10.56 -5.73
CA VAL A 22 9.70 -11.76 -6.00
C VAL A 22 10.40 -11.66 -7.35
N SER A 23 9.70 -11.21 -8.39
CA SER A 23 10.21 -11.24 -9.76
C SER A 23 10.99 -9.99 -10.17
N VAL A 24 10.50 -8.81 -9.82
CA VAL A 24 11.10 -7.51 -10.14
C VAL A 24 10.90 -6.54 -8.99
N ALA A 25 11.63 -5.43 -8.99
CA ALA A 25 11.42 -4.37 -8.02
C ALA A 25 10.03 -3.76 -8.16
N GLU A 26 9.49 -3.32 -7.03
CA GLU A 26 8.19 -2.67 -6.96
C GLU A 26 8.33 -1.36 -6.19
N ASN A 27 7.62 -0.32 -6.62
CA ASN A 27 7.53 0.92 -5.89
C ASN A 27 6.22 0.95 -5.10
N TYR A 28 6.29 1.48 -3.89
CA TYR A 28 5.13 1.69 -3.03
C TYR A 28 4.99 3.18 -2.77
N GLY A 29 3.80 3.72 -2.99
CA GLY A 29 3.47 5.04 -2.50
C GLY A 29 3.27 5.00 -0.99
N TYR A 30 3.62 6.07 -0.30
CA TYR A 30 3.54 6.13 1.15
C TYR A 30 3.12 7.51 1.63
N LYS A 31 2.28 7.52 2.67
CA LYS A 31 1.90 8.73 3.40
C LYS A 31 1.45 8.33 4.79
N LEU A 32 1.73 9.16 5.81
CA LEU A 32 1.17 8.92 7.12
C LEU A 32 -0.36 9.01 7.06
N ARG A 33 -1.05 8.06 7.67
CA ARG A 33 -2.52 8.04 7.71
C ARG A 33 -3.08 9.34 8.27
N SER A 34 -2.46 9.88 9.32
CA SER A 34 -2.89 11.12 9.97
C SER A 34 -2.82 12.34 9.05
N GLU A 35 -2.05 12.27 7.97
CA GLU A 35 -1.90 13.35 7.00
C GLU A 35 -2.81 13.19 5.78
N CYS A 36 -3.52 12.07 5.66
CA CYS A 36 -4.47 11.84 4.58
C CYS A 36 -5.74 12.65 4.82
N LYS A 37 -6.21 13.37 3.79
CA LYS A 37 -7.30 14.34 3.90
C LYS A 37 -8.48 14.07 2.99
N PHE A 38 -8.30 13.25 1.95
CA PHE A 38 -9.29 13.08 0.89
C PHE A 38 -9.73 11.63 0.75
N PRO A 39 -10.51 11.09 1.72
CA PRO A 39 -11.02 9.73 1.59
C PRO A 39 -11.97 9.64 0.41
N LYS A 40 -11.83 8.57 -0.36
CA LYS A 40 -12.69 8.28 -1.50
C LYS A 40 -14.08 7.84 -1.06
N ALA A 41 -14.14 7.14 0.09
CA ALA A 41 -15.35 6.61 0.68
C ALA A 41 -15.09 6.33 2.17
N PRO A 42 -16.13 6.09 2.98
CA PRO A 42 -15.94 5.62 4.34
C PRO A 42 -15.20 4.28 4.38
N LEU A 43 -14.55 3.98 5.51
CA LEU A 43 -13.90 2.69 5.72
C LEU A 43 -14.89 1.55 5.49
N ASP A 44 -14.52 0.60 4.63
CA ASP A 44 -15.25 -0.65 4.47
C ASP A 44 -14.85 -1.57 5.62
N THR A 45 -15.73 -1.74 6.60
CA THR A 45 -15.45 -2.51 7.81
C THR A 45 -15.43 -4.01 7.56
N ILE A 46 -16.04 -4.48 6.48
CA ILE A 46 -16.06 -5.90 6.13
C ILE A 46 -14.73 -6.29 5.47
N LYS A 47 -14.28 -5.50 4.50
CA LYS A 47 -13.01 -5.73 3.81
C LYS A 47 -11.81 -5.15 4.53
N ASP A 48 -12.04 -4.32 5.54
CA ASP A 48 -11.00 -3.62 6.29
C ASP A 48 -10.09 -2.81 5.38
N ILE A 49 -10.68 -1.94 4.57
CA ILE A 49 -9.93 -1.08 3.66
C ILE A 49 -10.63 0.27 3.45
N GLN A 50 -9.83 1.32 3.35
CA GLN A 50 -10.28 2.63 2.93
C GLN A 50 -9.26 3.20 1.95
N PHE A 51 -9.76 3.75 0.84
CA PHE A 51 -8.92 4.39 -0.17
C PHE A 51 -8.97 5.91 -0.04
N PHE A 52 -7.87 6.55 -0.41
CA PHE A 52 -7.72 8.01 -0.39
C PHE A 52 -7.28 8.52 -1.75
N ASP A 53 -7.81 9.69 -2.12
CA ASP A 53 -7.43 10.42 -3.33
C ASP A 53 -6.22 11.34 -3.11
N ASP A 54 -5.64 11.34 -1.92
CA ASP A 54 -4.46 12.13 -1.61
C ASP A 54 -3.33 11.83 -2.58
N PRO A 55 -2.55 12.85 -2.99
CA PRO A 55 -1.37 12.60 -3.80
C PRO A 55 -0.32 11.83 -2.99
N ILE A 56 0.41 10.96 -3.69
CA ILE A 56 1.50 10.19 -3.08
C ILE A 56 2.66 11.15 -2.83
N SER A 57 3.11 11.23 -1.58
CA SER A 57 4.20 12.13 -1.18
C SER A 57 5.57 11.48 -1.25
N GLU A 58 5.67 10.18 -1.07
CA GLU A 58 6.93 9.44 -1.08
C GLU A 58 6.77 8.12 -1.81
N LEU A 59 7.86 7.69 -2.47
CA LEU A 59 7.97 6.36 -3.07
C LEU A 59 9.04 5.57 -2.34
N ILE A 60 8.72 4.31 -2.06
CA ILE A 60 9.63 3.34 -1.47
C ILE A 60 9.87 2.25 -2.50
N GLU A 61 11.14 2.07 -2.93
CA GLU A 61 11.50 0.99 -3.83
C GLU A 61 11.93 -0.23 -3.03
N VAL A 62 11.31 -1.38 -3.32
CA VAL A 62 11.61 -2.65 -2.69
C VAL A 62 12.11 -3.61 -3.77
N GLN A 63 13.31 -4.14 -3.56
CA GLN A 63 13.94 -5.08 -4.48
C GLN A 63 13.42 -6.50 -4.27
N PRO A 64 13.51 -7.37 -5.29
CA PRO A 64 13.13 -8.78 -5.13
C PRO A 64 13.81 -9.42 -3.91
N GLY A 65 13.03 -10.10 -3.08
CA GLY A 65 13.52 -10.74 -1.86
C GLY A 65 13.55 -9.83 -0.63
N GLN A 66 13.45 -8.53 -0.80
CA GLN A 66 13.21 -7.61 0.30
C GLN A 66 11.71 -7.55 0.60
N PHE A 67 11.36 -7.13 1.79
CA PHE A 67 9.95 -6.97 2.15
C PHE A 67 9.73 -5.64 2.86
N VAL A 68 8.47 -5.20 2.85
CA VAL A 68 8.02 -4.03 3.58
C VAL A 68 6.78 -4.41 4.39
N VAL A 69 6.65 -3.82 5.57
CA VAL A 69 5.47 -4.00 6.42
C VAL A 69 4.83 -2.63 6.64
N PHE A 70 3.55 -2.52 6.29
CA PHE A 70 2.77 -1.31 6.56
C PHE A 70 1.85 -1.57 7.75
N ASP A 71 1.97 -0.75 8.77
CA ASP A 71 1.09 -0.78 9.94
C ASP A 71 -0.20 0.02 9.64
N THR A 72 -1.13 -0.01 10.58
CA THR A 72 -2.42 0.67 10.45
C THR A 72 -2.29 2.20 10.38
N CYS A 73 -1.17 2.76 10.83
CA CYS A 73 -0.88 4.20 10.72
C CYS A 73 -0.22 4.61 9.39
N HIS A 74 0.01 3.66 8.49
CA HIS A 74 0.67 3.88 7.21
C HIS A 74 -0.34 3.74 6.06
N ALA A 75 -0.58 4.83 5.33
CA ALA A 75 -1.27 4.73 4.06
C ALA A 75 -0.26 4.36 2.98
N HIS A 76 -0.60 3.39 2.14
CA HIS A 76 0.32 2.89 1.13
C HIS A 76 -0.40 2.58 -0.19
N ALA A 77 0.32 2.73 -1.29
CA ALA A 77 -0.17 2.42 -2.62
C ALA A 77 0.78 1.40 -3.26
N PRO A 78 0.38 0.13 -3.33
CA PRO A 78 1.23 -0.92 -3.89
C PRO A 78 1.17 -0.97 -5.41
N THR A 79 2.04 -1.79 -6.00
CA THR A 79 2.00 -2.19 -7.41
C THR A 79 2.29 -1.04 -8.38
N ILE A 80 3.23 -0.16 -8.02
CA ILE A 80 3.69 0.92 -8.90
C ILE A 80 4.93 0.47 -9.68
N GLY A 81 4.88 0.56 -10.99
CA GLY A 81 5.99 0.19 -11.87
C GLY A 81 5.51 -0.15 -13.27
N PHE A 82 6.34 -0.91 -14.00
CA PHE A 82 6.04 -1.34 -15.35
C PHE A 82 5.91 -2.86 -15.42
N GLY A 83 4.96 -3.34 -16.24
CA GLY A 83 4.80 -4.75 -16.54
C GLY A 83 4.17 -5.54 -15.40
N SER A 84 4.37 -6.85 -15.46
CA SER A 84 3.83 -7.80 -14.49
C SER A 84 4.80 -8.04 -13.35
N ILE A 85 4.25 -8.39 -12.20
CA ILE A 85 5.05 -8.69 -11.02
C ILE A 85 4.52 -9.94 -10.31
N LYS A 86 5.43 -10.79 -9.85
CA LYS A 86 5.12 -11.85 -8.88
C LYS A 86 5.55 -11.35 -7.50
N LYS A 87 4.66 -11.49 -6.54
CA LYS A 87 4.91 -11.02 -5.18
C LYS A 87 4.17 -11.86 -4.15
N LEU A 88 4.63 -11.81 -2.92
CA LEU A 88 3.95 -12.39 -1.77
C LEU A 88 3.30 -11.26 -0.98
N VAL A 89 2.06 -11.48 -0.56
CA VAL A 89 1.33 -10.55 0.30
C VAL A 89 0.84 -11.32 1.52
N GLY A 90 1.20 -10.85 2.70
CA GLY A 90 0.76 -11.42 3.96
C GLY A 90 -0.05 -10.42 4.76
N LYS A 91 -1.14 -10.87 5.35
CA LYS A 91 -1.94 -10.07 6.28
C LYS A 91 -1.70 -10.59 7.69
N ILE A 92 -1.21 -9.72 8.57
CA ILE A 92 -0.92 -10.06 9.95
C ILE A 92 -1.93 -9.34 10.83
N ARG A 93 -2.73 -10.10 11.57
CA ARG A 93 -3.75 -9.49 12.43
C ARG A 93 -3.10 -8.68 13.54
N LYS A 94 -3.52 -7.43 13.65
CA LYS A 94 -3.12 -6.55 14.73
C LYS A 94 -4.01 -6.80 15.94
N ARG A 95 -3.39 -6.92 17.08
CA ARG A 95 -4.11 -7.11 18.35
C ARG A 95 -4.16 -5.82 19.16
#